data_d2261b70b6de81d80bf101d4add80898
#
_entry.id   d2261b70b6de81d80bf101d4add80898
#
_cell.length_a   1.000
_cell.length_b   1.000
_cell.length_c   1.000
_cell.angle_alpha   90.00
_cell.angle_beta   90.00
_cell.angle_gamma   90.00
#
_symmetry.space_group_name_H-M   'P 1'
#
loop_
_entity.id
_entity.type
_entity.pdbx_description
1 polymer ?
#
loop_
_entity_poly.entity_id
_entity_poly.type
_entity_poly.pdbx_seq_one_letter_code
_entity_poly.pdbx_strand_id
1 'polypeptide(L)' 'MNVQQLRNYYGVENNSQLAKKIKKVRSVLTKWEKEGIPPRTQATFEVLTGGQLKADLQALNA' A
#
# COMPACT_ATOMS: atom_id res chain seq x y z
N MET A 1 -2.95 -3.70 -5.56
CA MET A 1 -1.65 -3.76 -4.83
C MET A 1 -1.84 -4.29 -3.41
N ASN A 2 -0.75 -4.72 -2.80
CA ASN A 2 -0.75 -5.18 -1.41
C ASN A 2 0.46 -4.61 -0.67
N VAL A 3 0.56 -4.90 0.64
CA VAL A 3 1.65 -4.36 1.47
C VAL A 3 3.02 -4.86 1.00
N GLN A 4 3.10 -6.12 0.55
CA GLN A 4 4.35 -6.67 0.02
C GLN A 4 4.84 -5.85 -1.18
N GLN A 5 3.94 -5.50 -2.09
CA GLN A 5 4.28 -4.69 -3.26
C GLN A 5 4.72 -3.28 -2.85
N LEU A 6 4.09 -2.70 -1.83
CA LEU A 6 4.53 -1.41 -1.29
C LEU A 6 5.94 -1.50 -0.74
N ARG A 7 6.25 -2.54 0.06
CA ARG A 7 7.59 -2.72 0.59
C ARG A 7 8.63 -2.84 -0.54
N ASN A 8 8.31 -3.62 -1.56
CA ASN A 8 9.22 -3.80 -2.70
C ASN A 8 9.45 -2.48 -3.44
N TYR A 9 8.39 -1.71 -3.65
CA TYR A 9 8.50 -0.43 -4.35
C TYR A 9 9.37 0.57 -3.59
N TYR A 10 9.16 0.68 -2.27
CA TYR A 10 9.90 1.64 -1.45
C TYR A 10 11.28 1.11 -1.02
N GLY A 11 11.60 -0.13 -1.33
CA GLY A 11 12.91 -0.71 -1.02
C GLY A 11 13.14 -0.90 0.46
N VAL A 12 12.08 -1.24 1.21
CA VAL A 12 12.17 -1.47 2.65
C VAL A 12 11.91 -2.94 2.97
N GLU A 13 12.40 -3.38 4.14
CA GLU A 13 12.38 -4.80 4.50
C GLU A 13 11.20 -5.19 5.38
N ASN A 14 10.60 -4.24 6.09
CA ASN A 14 9.55 -4.55 7.05
C ASN A 14 8.55 -3.41 7.16
N ASN A 15 7.46 -3.67 7.90
CA ASN A 15 6.37 -2.70 8.04
C ASN A 15 6.78 -1.47 8.86
N SER A 16 7.69 -1.60 9.80
CA SER A 16 8.17 -0.45 10.55
C SER A 16 8.85 0.56 9.64
N GLN A 17 9.71 0.08 8.72
CA GLN A 17 10.37 0.93 7.75
C GLN A 17 9.36 1.51 6.75
N LEU A 18 8.41 0.69 6.29
CA LEU A 18 7.39 1.15 5.36
C LEU A 18 6.52 2.24 5.99
N ALA A 19 6.12 2.06 7.24
CA ALA A 19 5.30 3.05 7.96
C ALA A 19 5.98 4.41 7.98
N LYS A 20 7.30 4.44 8.22
CA LYS A 20 8.06 5.69 8.19
C LYS A 20 8.09 6.31 6.79
N LYS A 21 8.26 5.48 5.77
CA LYS A 21 8.33 5.96 4.37
C LYS A 21 7.03 6.62 3.93
N ILE A 22 5.89 6.01 4.25
CA ILE A 22 4.59 6.49 3.80
C ILE A 22 3.87 7.35 4.84
N LYS A 23 4.53 7.61 5.98
CA LYS A 23 4.01 8.45 7.07
C LYS A 23 2.69 7.90 7.64
N LYS A 24 2.62 6.59 7.83
CA LYS A 24 1.49 5.90 8.45
C LYS A 24 1.97 5.17 9.70
N VAL A 25 1.04 4.77 10.56
CA VAL A 25 1.37 3.97 11.72
C VAL A 25 1.44 2.48 11.34
N ARG A 26 2.28 1.71 12.03
CA ARG A 26 2.49 0.30 11.71
C ARG A 26 1.21 -0.54 11.81
N SER A 27 0.33 -0.21 12.75
CA SER A 27 -0.93 -0.93 12.92
C SER A 27 -1.84 -0.85 11.69
N VAL A 28 -1.78 0.25 10.95
CA VAL A 28 -2.52 0.40 9.70
C VAL A 28 -2.02 -0.61 8.67
N LEU A 29 -0.70 -0.79 8.58
CA LEU A 29 -0.11 -1.76 7.65
C LEU A 29 -0.49 -3.18 8.02
N THR A 30 -0.51 -3.52 9.31
CA THR A 30 -0.96 -4.84 9.77
C THR A 30 -2.41 -5.08 9.35
N LYS A 31 -3.27 -4.07 9.52
CA LYS A 31 -4.65 -4.15 9.08
C LYS A 31 -4.76 -4.38 7.57
N TRP A 32 -3.95 -3.67 6.79
CA TRP A 32 -3.95 -3.82 5.35
C TRP A 32 -3.48 -5.21 4.90
N GLU A 33 -2.60 -5.85 5.65
CA GLU A 33 -2.19 -7.23 5.36
C GLU A 33 -3.34 -8.22 5.55
N LYS A 34 -4.19 -7.97 6.55
CA LYS A 34 -5.33 -8.85 6.85
C LYS A 34 -6.52 -8.58 5.96
N GLU A 35 -6.86 -7.32 5.76
CA GLU A 35 -8.11 -6.90 5.11
C GLU A 35 -7.93 -6.33 3.72
N GLY A 36 -6.67 -6.09 3.32
CA GLY A 36 -6.37 -5.44 2.07
C GLY A 36 -6.30 -3.93 2.20
N ILE A 37 -5.67 -3.29 1.23
CA ILE A 37 -5.54 -1.84 1.19
C ILE A 37 -6.86 -1.25 0.67
N PRO A 38 -7.43 -0.23 1.35
CA PRO A 38 -8.69 0.38 0.88
C PRO A 38 -8.57 0.89 -0.56
N PRO A 39 -9.65 0.82 -1.35
CA PRO A 39 -9.60 1.21 -2.77
C PRO A 39 -9.10 2.64 -3.00
N ARG A 40 -9.53 3.59 -2.19
CA ARG A 40 -9.08 4.99 -2.31
C ARG A 40 -7.59 5.13 -2.06
N THR A 41 -7.08 4.39 -1.07
CA THR A 41 -5.65 4.39 -0.75
C THR A 41 -4.85 3.76 -1.90
N GLN A 42 -5.35 2.69 -2.49
CA GLN A 42 -4.70 2.08 -3.64
C GLN A 42 -4.62 3.06 -4.81
N ALA A 43 -5.71 3.77 -5.09
CA ALA A 43 -5.73 4.78 -6.15
C ALA A 43 -4.71 5.88 -5.88
N THR A 44 -4.60 6.33 -4.62
CA THR A 44 -3.62 7.33 -4.22
C THR A 44 -2.20 6.86 -4.49
N PHE A 45 -1.88 5.61 -4.12
CA PHE A 45 -0.54 5.05 -4.36
C PHE A 45 -0.27 4.85 -5.84
N GLU A 46 -1.27 4.53 -6.64
CA GLU A 46 -1.08 4.45 -8.09
C GLU A 46 -0.64 5.80 -8.65
N VAL A 47 -1.28 6.87 -8.23
CA VAL A 47 -0.92 8.23 -8.66
C VAL A 47 0.46 8.61 -8.13
N LEU A 48 0.72 8.40 -6.83
CA LEU A 48 1.97 8.78 -6.20
C LEU A 48 3.18 8.06 -6.81
N THR A 49 2.99 6.83 -7.28
CA THR A 49 4.07 6.03 -7.86
C THR A 49 4.14 6.16 -9.38
N GLY A 50 3.36 7.05 -9.97
CA GLY A 50 3.34 7.23 -11.41
C GLY A 50 2.91 5.99 -12.17
N GLY A 51 2.05 5.17 -11.57
CA GLY A 51 1.56 3.94 -12.18
C GLY A 51 2.45 2.72 -11.98
N GLN A 52 3.55 2.85 -11.22
CA GLN A 52 4.42 1.71 -10.89
C GLN A 52 3.66 0.67 -10.07
N LEU A 53 2.83 1.13 -9.14
CA LEU A 53 1.90 0.29 -8.42
C LEU A 53 0.51 0.54 -8.96
N LYS A 54 -0.22 -0.52 -9.24
CA LYS A 54 -1.57 -0.43 -9.80
C LYS A 54 -2.62 -0.75 -8.75
N ALA A 55 -3.69 0.04 -8.73
CA ALA A 55 -4.84 -0.29 -7.90
C ALA A 55 -5.49 -1.57 -8.43
N ASP A 56 -5.99 -2.39 -7.50
CA ASP A 56 -6.71 -3.60 -7.85
C ASP A 56 -8.07 -3.23 -8.42
N LEU A 57 -8.37 -3.66 -9.64
CA LEU A 57 -9.64 -3.35 -10.28
C LEU A 57 -10.84 -3.86 -9.48
N GLN A 58 -10.71 -5.01 -8.83
CA GLN A 58 -11.79 -5.54 -7.99
C GLN A 58 -12.03 -4.64 -6.78
N ALA A 59 -10.98 -4.08 -6.20
CA ALA A 59 -11.10 -3.14 -5.09
C ALA A 59 -11.81 -1.87 -5.52
N LEU A 60 -11.53 -1.38 -6.73
CA LEU A 60 -12.14 -0.16 -7.25
C LEU A 60 -13.62 -0.34 -7.57
N ASN A 61 -14.05 -1.56 -7.85
CA ASN A 61 -15.44 -1.89 -8.20
C ASN A 61 -16.26 -2.37 -7.01
N ALA A 62 -15.67 -2.46 -5.84
CA ALA A 62 -16.34 -2.96 -4.63
C ALA A 62 -17.29 -1.95 -3.99
#